data_9c4a2c700aa7595aa5947c1349c57871
#
_entry.id   9c4a2c700aa7595aa5947c1349c57871
#
_cell.length_a   1.000
_cell.length_b   1.000
_cell.length_c   1.000
_cell.angle_alpha   90.00
_cell.angle_beta   90.00
_cell.angle_gamma   90.00
#
_symmetry.space_group_name_H-M   'P 1'
#
loop_
_entity.id
_entity.type
_entity.pdbx_description
1 polymer ?
#
loop_
_entity_poly.entity_id
_entity_poly.type
_entity_poly.pdbx_seq_one_letter_code
_entity_poly.pdbx_strand_id
1 'polypeptide(L)'
;MNKSFFVISFLCLIGSGSFASNRPVNTGQKSRYPLQLIENEYVQNTVIVRLKEEFRNLADAQTIHSIPLQKYLSTLGSCMLQKKFPKHTPPAQQVNERGERLIDLSLIYELKYTQTVALDKVINALLTFGIFEYVEPHYIPKALYTPNDPQADSVSGAQYHLKNIRAYQGWDISKGDTNVVIGITDTGFDFTHEDLVDNVKLNYLDPLDNVDNDNDGYVDNYKGWDLGMMDNNPQFSNASPHGVFVSGCAGATTDNDTGIAGSGFKCKLLPIKISDDNGFLTMAYEGIVYAADHGCQIINCSWGGTGGSQFGQSIVDYATFN
;
A
#
# COMPACT_ATOMS: atom_id res chain seq x y z
N MET A 1 -18.37 16.04 -4.01
CA MET A 1 -17.13 15.33 -3.61
C MET A 1 -17.09 14.06 -4.42
N ASN A 2 -16.11 13.90 -5.31
CA ASN A 2 -16.00 12.69 -6.16
C ASN A 2 -15.63 11.49 -5.27
N LYS A 3 -16.55 10.53 -5.19
CA LYS A 3 -16.28 9.24 -4.54
C LYS A 3 -15.63 8.34 -5.59
N SER A 4 -14.36 7.98 -5.41
CA SER A 4 -13.69 6.97 -6.23
C SER A 4 -13.78 5.64 -5.48
N PHE A 5 -14.51 4.69 -6.04
CA PHE A 5 -14.63 3.33 -5.51
C PHE A 5 -13.56 2.44 -6.15
N PHE A 6 -12.88 1.65 -5.34
CA PHE A 6 -12.00 0.57 -5.81
C PHE A 6 -12.62 -0.77 -5.46
N VAL A 7 -12.93 -1.54 -6.49
CA VAL A 7 -13.28 -2.96 -6.33
C VAL A 7 -11.98 -3.75 -6.37
N ILE A 8 -11.57 -4.32 -5.24
CA ILE A 8 -10.39 -5.18 -5.17
C ILE A 8 -10.87 -6.63 -5.16
N SER A 9 -10.76 -7.29 -6.31
CA SER A 9 -10.97 -8.73 -6.42
C SER A 9 -9.67 -9.45 -6.09
N PHE A 10 -9.59 -10.15 -4.96
CA PHE A 10 -8.48 -11.04 -4.63
C PHE A 10 -8.70 -12.40 -5.26
N LEU A 11 -8.05 -12.65 -6.39
CA LEU A 11 -7.99 -13.99 -6.99
C LEU A 11 -6.79 -14.72 -6.37
N CYS A 12 -7.04 -15.66 -5.44
CA CYS A 12 -6.03 -16.63 -4.99
C CYS A 12 -5.80 -17.66 -6.11
N LEU A 13 -4.81 -17.40 -6.98
CA LEU A 13 -4.27 -18.42 -7.87
C LEU A 13 -3.05 -19.08 -7.18
N ILE A 14 -3.23 -20.31 -6.71
CA ILE A 14 -2.13 -21.20 -6.33
C ILE A 14 -1.56 -21.76 -7.63
N GLY A 15 -0.53 -21.11 -8.14
CA GLY A 15 0.26 -21.58 -9.27
C GLY A 15 1.73 -21.65 -8.87
N SER A 16 2.28 -22.87 -8.71
CA SER A 16 3.71 -23.10 -8.57
C SER A 16 4.40 -22.79 -9.90
N GLY A 17 4.94 -21.60 -10.03
CA GLY A 17 5.73 -21.17 -11.16
C GLY A 17 6.95 -20.41 -10.68
N SER A 18 8.14 -20.97 -10.92
CA SER A 18 9.42 -20.32 -10.71
C SER A 18 9.52 -19.10 -11.62
N PHE A 19 9.39 -17.90 -11.08
CA PHE A 19 9.69 -16.68 -11.82
C PHE A 19 11.17 -16.32 -11.64
N ALA A 20 11.96 -16.67 -12.65
CA ALA A 20 13.25 -16.03 -12.87
C ALA A 20 12.97 -14.55 -13.22
N SER A 21 13.40 -13.62 -12.36
CA SER A 21 13.23 -12.19 -12.60
C SER A 21 14.25 -11.72 -13.64
N ASN A 22 13.90 -11.81 -14.92
CA ASN A 22 14.54 -10.99 -15.95
C ASN A 22 14.05 -9.56 -15.80
N ARG A 23 14.73 -8.74 -15.00
CA ARG A 23 14.58 -7.28 -15.08
C ARG A 23 15.31 -6.81 -16.33
N PRO A 24 14.64 -6.17 -17.29
CA PRO A 24 15.34 -5.56 -18.41
C PRO A 24 16.27 -4.46 -17.87
N VAL A 25 17.54 -4.52 -18.26
CA VAL A 25 18.51 -3.45 -18.08
C VAL A 25 18.00 -2.27 -18.89
N ASN A 26 17.46 -1.25 -18.24
CA ASN A 26 16.93 -0.06 -18.89
C ASN A 26 18.11 0.82 -19.34
N THR A 27 18.55 0.64 -20.57
CA THR A 27 19.53 1.52 -21.21
C THR A 27 18.82 2.79 -21.70
N GLY A 28 19.02 3.90 -20.96
CA GLY A 28 18.94 5.23 -21.58
C GLY A 28 17.62 5.96 -21.60
N GLN A 29 16.72 5.76 -20.68
CA GLN A 29 15.58 6.67 -20.49
C GLN A 29 15.87 7.66 -19.38
N LYS A 30 16.00 8.95 -19.74
CA LYS A 30 15.99 10.07 -18.79
C LYS A 30 14.67 9.98 -17.99
N SER A 31 14.70 9.41 -16.82
CA SER A 31 13.54 9.41 -15.96
C SER A 31 13.30 10.85 -15.49
N ARG A 32 12.41 11.55 -16.17
CA ARG A 32 11.71 12.70 -15.60
C ARG A 32 10.74 12.12 -14.57
N TYR A 33 11.23 11.86 -13.38
CA TYR A 33 10.33 11.71 -12.25
C TYR A 33 9.75 13.09 -11.98
N PRO A 34 8.44 13.28 -11.96
CA PRO A 34 7.86 14.36 -11.18
C PRO A 34 8.20 13.99 -9.73
N LEU A 35 9.27 14.60 -9.20
CA LEU A 35 9.63 14.47 -7.79
C LEU A 35 8.51 15.15 -6.99
N GLN A 36 7.56 14.39 -6.50
CA GLN A 36 6.72 14.83 -5.39
C GLN A 36 7.62 14.82 -4.15
N LEU A 37 8.24 15.96 -3.89
CA LEU A 37 9.04 16.16 -2.69
C LEU A 37 8.09 16.39 -1.53
N ILE A 38 7.97 15.40 -0.65
CA ILE A 38 7.21 15.52 0.58
C ILE A 38 8.13 16.15 1.63
N GLU A 39 7.70 17.25 2.21
CA GLU A 39 8.45 17.96 3.26
C GLU A 39 8.77 17.01 4.42
N ASN A 40 9.99 17.10 4.96
CA ASN A 40 10.54 16.23 6.01
C ASN A 40 10.87 14.76 5.62
N GLU A 41 10.79 14.41 4.35
CA GLU A 41 11.26 13.09 3.88
C GLU A 41 12.64 13.12 3.25
N TYR A 42 13.29 14.28 3.23
CA TYR A 42 14.65 14.45 2.73
C TYR A 42 15.40 15.52 3.53
N VAL A 43 16.73 15.45 3.48
CA VAL A 43 17.60 16.44 4.11
C VAL A 43 17.55 17.73 3.28
N GLN A 44 17.12 18.82 3.89
CA GLN A 44 17.00 20.12 3.24
C GLN A 44 18.34 20.57 2.65
N ASN A 45 18.29 21.23 1.48
CA ASN A 45 19.46 21.76 0.79
C ASN A 45 20.59 20.73 0.56
N THR A 46 20.21 19.46 0.39
CA THR A 46 21.17 18.37 0.24
C THR A 46 20.74 17.43 -0.89
N VAL A 47 21.65 17.18 -1.82
CA VAL A 47 21.45 16.21 -2.92
C VAL A 47 22.54 15.16 -2.92
N ILE A 48 22.18 13.95 -3.33
CA ILE A 48 23.10 12.87 -3.64
C ILE A 48 23.30 12.86 -5.14
N VAL A 49 24.54 12.84 -5.60
CA VAL A 49 24.89 12.77 -7.00
C VAL A 49 25.82 11.58 -7.24
N ARG A 50 25.61 10.88 -8.36
CA ARG A 50 26.56 9.90 -8.85
C ARG A 50 27.18 10.37 -10.12
N LEU A 51 28.52 10.53 -10.13
CA LEU A 51 29.30 10.87 -11.31
C LEU A 51 29.31 9.65 -12.26
N LYS A 52 29.16 9.88 -13.56
CA LYS A 52 29.39 8.83 -14.55
C LYS A 52 30.86 8.42 -14.55
N GLU A 53 31.13 7.16 -14.83
CA GLU A 53 32.46 6.57 -14.75
C GLU A 53 33.47 7.25 -15.69
N GLU A 54 33.04 7.65 -16.88
CA GLU A 54 33.84 8.36 -17.89
C GLU A 54 34.35 9.73 -17.41
N PHE A 55 33.70 10.32 -16.39
CA PHE A 55 34.08 11.62 -15.82
C PHE A 55 34.84 11.48 -14.48
N ARG A 56 35.23 10.28 -14.08
CA ARG A 56 35.97 10.03 -12.83
C ARG A 56 37.15 10.96 -12.62
N ASN A 57 37.93 11.19 -13.67
CA ASN A 57 39.14 12.02 -13.63
C ASN A 57 38.83 13.50 -13.38
N LEU A 58 37.57 13.91 -13.47
CA LEU A 58 37.15 15.27 -13.11
C LEU A 58 36.94 15.46 -11.62
N ALA A 59 37.01 14.42 -10.80
CA ALA A 59 36.60 14.47 -9.41
C ALA A 59 37.69 13.99 -8.47
N ASP A 60 37.90 14.72 -7.38
CA ASP A 60 38.63 14.29 -6.20
C ASP A 60 37.71 14.02 -4.99
N ALA A 61 38.20 14.04 -3.77
CA ALA A 61 37.42 13.77 -2.57
C ALA A 61 36.38 14.86 -2.24
N GLN A 62 36.61 16.10 -2.70
CA GLN A 62 35.86 17.28 -2.28
C GLN A 62 35.43 18.20 -3.44
N THR A 63 35.87 17.92 -4.65
CA THR A 63 35.64 18.80 -5.80
C THR A 63 35.40 17.99 -7.08
N ILE A 64 34.52 18.51 -7.93
CA ILE A 64 34.38 18.08 -9.32
C ILE A 64 34.86 19.22 -10.20
N HIS A 65 35.98 19.01 -10.91
CA HIS A 65 36.67 20.00 -11.73
C HIS A 65 35.98 20.22 -13.07
N SER A 66 34.80 20.82 -13.03
CA SER A 66 34.02 21.23 -14.21
C SER A 66 33.69 22.72 -14.09
N ILE A 67 34.26 23.54 -14.97
CA ILE A 67 34.05 24.99 -14.94
C ILE A 67 32.56 25.37 -14.97
N PRO A 68 31.72 24.81 -15.86
CA PRO A 68 30.30 25.11 -15.86
C PRO A 68 29.59 24.73 -14.56
N LEU A 69 29.95 23.58 -13.98
CA LEU A 69 29.39 23.14 -12.69
C LEU A 69 29.81 24.07 -11.57
N GLN A 70 31.10 24.42 -11.45
CA GLN A 70 31.59 25.33 -10.42
C GLN A 70 30.91 26.70 -10.48
N LYS A 71 30.72 27.23 -11.70
CA LYS A 71 29.96 28.47 -11.90
C LYS A 71 28.53 28.36 -11.40
N TYR A 72 27.86 27.24 -11.62
CA TYR A 72 26.51 27.01 -11.09
C TYR A 72 26.52 26.87 -9.57
N LEU A 73 27.43 26.07 -9.01
CA LEU A 73 27.53 25.88 -7.55
C LEU A 73 27.74 27.21 -6.81
N SER A 74 28.51 28.16 -7.39
CA SER A 74 28.69 29.50 -6.81
C SER A 74 27.41 30.31 -6.66
N THR A 75 26.34 29.96 -7.41
CA THR A 75 25.01 30.59 -7.30
C THR A 75 24.17 30.01 -6.16
N LEU A 76 24.57 28.87 -5.61
CA LEU A 76 23.86 28.18 -4.51
C LEU A 76 24.37 28.60 -3.12
N GLY A 77 25.19 29.64 -3.04
CA GLY A 77 25.81 30.10 -1.81
C GLY A 77 27.06 29.28 -1.45
N SER A 78 27.25 29.02 -0.17
CA SER A 78 28.33 28.13 0.26
C SER A 78 27.95 26.68 -0.05
N CYS A 79 28.80 26.02 -0.82
CA CYS A 79 28.59 24.62 -1.21
C CYS A 79 29.67 23.72 -0.59
N MET A 80 29.25 22.58 -0.07
CA MET A 80 30.14 21.52 0.38
C MET A 80 29.86 20.29 -0.48
N LEU A 81 30.83 19.86 -1.26
CA LEU A 81 30.79 18.60 -2.00
C LEU A 81 31.74 17.63 -1.34
N GLN A 82 31.29 16.43 -1.03
CA GLN A 82 32.14 15.39 -0.41
C GLN A 82 31.73 14.00 -0.86
N LYS A 83 32.70 13.08 -0.93
CA LYS A 83 32.37 11.66 -1.17
C LYS A 83 31.43 11.14 -0.09
N LYS A 84 30.33 10.49 -0.51
CA LYS A 84 29.40 9.86 0.42
C LYS A 84 30.02 8.64 1.10
N PHE A 85 30.90 7.94 0.39
CA PHE A 85 31.61 6.76 0.87
C PHE A 85 33.14 6.94 0.75
N PRO A 86 33.76 7.75 1.62
CA PRO A 86 35.18 8.17 1.46
C PRO A 86 36.18 7.03 1.57
N LYS A 87 35.80 5.92 2.22
CA LYS A 87 36.66 4.73 2.37
C LYS A 87 36.60 3.76 1.20
N HIS A 88 35.63 3.95 0.27
CA HIS A 88 35.48 3.07 -0.87
C HIS A 88 36.37 3.52 -2.03
N THR A 89 37.00 2.52 -2.66
CA THR A 89 37.80 2.64 -3.88
C THR A 89 37.04 2.00 -5.04
N PRO A 90 37.39 2.32 -6.29
CA PRO A 90 36.84 1.62 -7.44
C PRO A 90 36.98 0.09 -7.29
N PRO A 91 35.98 -0.70 -7.68
CA PRO A 91 36.09 -2.14 -7.66
C PRO A 91 37.21 -2.60 -8.62
N ALA A 92 37.99 -3.61 -8.19
CA ALA A 92 39.09 -4.14 -8.99
C ALA A 92 38.62 -4.79 -10.29
N GLN A 93 37.38 -5.25 -10.33
CA GLN A 93 36.73 -5.85 -11.50
C GLN A 93 35.43 -5.12 -11.76
N GLN A 94 35.01 -5.00 -13.03
CA GLN A 94 33.75 -4.34 -13.39
C GLN A 94 32.52 -5.22 -13.21
N VAL A 95 32.71 -6.54 -13.19
CA VAL A 95 31.63 -7.52 -13.05
C VAL A 95 31.99 -8.57 -12.00
N ASN A 96 30.98 -9.14 -11.36
CA ASN A 96 31.14 -10.27 -10.47
C ASN A 96 31.21 -11.61 -11.26
N GLU A 97 31.37 -12.73 -10.54
CA GLU A 97 31.43 -14.07 -11.13
C GLU A 97 30.18 -14.46 -11.93
N ARG A 98 29.06 -13.79 -11.72
CA ARG A 98 27.80 -13.99 -12.45
C ARG A 98 27.64 -13.06 -13.65
N GLY A 99 28.66 -12.24 -13.98
CA GLY A 99 28.61 -11.25 -15.05
C GLY A 99 27.79 -10.00 -14.73
N GLU A 100 27.38 -9.80 -13.47
CA GLU A 100 26.63 -8.61 -13.04
C GLU A 100 27.60 -7.45 -12.77
N ARG A 101 27.23 -6.26 -13.25
CA ARG A 101 28.07 -5.05 -13.09
C ARG A 101 28.15 -4.65 -11.60
N LEU A 102 29.39 -4.52 -11.12
CA LEU A 102 29.65 -4.01 -9.76
C LEU A 102 29.43 -2.51 -9.68
N ILE A 103 28.86 -2.08 -8.57
CA ILE A 103 28.58 -0.66 -8.33
C ILE A 103 29.79 0.00 -7.68
N ASP A 104 30.29 1.06 -8.31
CA ASP A 104 31.36 1.86 -7.76
C ASP A 104 30.83 2.97 -6.86
N LEU A 105 30.92 2.76 -5.55
CA LEU A 105 30.48 3.71 -4.54
C LEU A 105 31.41 4.93 -4.44
N SER A 106 32.64 4.85 -4.96
CA SER A 106 33.60 5.97 -4.92
C SER A 106 33.19 7.16 -5.81
N LEU A 107 32.20 6.96 -6.69
CA LEU A 107 31.62 7.99 -7.58
C LEU A 107 30.39 8.68 -7.00
N ILE A 108 29.98 8.34 -5.77
CA ILE A 108 28.81 8.93 -5.13
C ILE A 108 29.25 10.05 -4.20
N TYR A 109 28.66 11.23 -4.41
CA TYR A 109 28.95 12.44 -3.63
C TYR A 109 27.67 12.99 -3.00
N GLU A 110 27.83 13.67 -1.89
CA GLU A 110 26.83 14.50 -1.24
C GLU A 110 27.17 15.97 -1.48
N LEU A 111 26.22 16.73 -2.01
CA LEU A 111 26.32 18.17 -2.18
C LEU A 111 25.35 18.84 -1.22
N LYS A 112 25.90 19.67 -0.31
CA LYS A 112 25.14 20.57 0.56
C LYS A 112 25.32 22.00 0.08
N TYR A 113 24.27 22.82 0.17
CA TYR A 113 24.30 24.22 -0.22
C TYR A 113 23.50 25.09 0.75
N THR A 114 23.74 26.41 0.77
CA THR A 114 23.13 27.31 1.77
C THR A 114 22.02 28.18 1.21
N GLN A 115 21.96 28.39 -0.12
CA GLN A 115 20.95 29.23 -0.72
C GLN A 115 19.56 28.56 -0.67
N THR A 116 18.51 29.33 -0.35
CA THR A 116 17.14 28.84 -0.38
C THR A 116 16.68 28.74 -1.83
N VAL A 117 16.86 27.57 -2.42
CA VAL A 117 16.41 27.22 -3.78
C VAL A 117 15.64 25.91 -3.69
N ALA A 118 14.50 25.82 -4.38
CA ALA A 118 13.71 24.61 -4.43
C ALA A 118 14.57 23.43 -4.94
N LEU A 119 14.53 22.31 -4.21
CA LEU A 119 15.42 21.16 -4.43
C LEU A 119 15.28 20.55 -5.82
N ASP A 120 14.06 20.50 -6.35
CA ASP A 120 13.76 20.03 -7.70
C ASP A 120 14.46 20.87 -8.79
N LYS A 121 14.55 22.19 -8.59
CA LYS A 121 15.30 23.10 -9.50
C LYS A 121 16.79 22.81 -9.48
N VAL A 122 17.36 22.56 -8.30
CA VAL A 122 18.78 22.20 -8.16
C VAL A 122 19.06 20.86 -8.83
N ILE A 123 18.22 19.85 -8.60
CA ILE A 123 18.34 18.53 -9.21
C ILE A 123 18.29 18.64 -10.73
N ASN A 124 17.27 19.34 -11.27
CA ASN A 124 17.10 19.49 -12.71
C ASN A 124 18.28 20.25 -13.35
N ALA A 125 18.79 21.30 -12.70
CA ALA A 125 19.94 22.04 -13.17
C ALA A 125 21.23 21.17 -13.19
N LEU A 126 21.48 20.39 -12.13
CA LEU A 126 22.65 19.50 -12.07
C LEU A 126 22.60 18.42 -13.16
N LEU A 127 21.41 17.88 -13.46
CA LEU A 127 21.25 16.90 -14.53
C LEU A 127 21.57 17.45 -15.93
N THR A 128 21.43 18.78 -16.17
CA THR A 128 21.75 19.39 -17.46
C THR A 128 23.23 19.35 -17.83
N PHE A 129 24.14 19.23 -16.83
CA PHE A 129 25.58 19.13 -17.09
C PHE A 129 25.99 17.81 -17.77
N GLY A 130 25.13 16.80 -17.75
CA GLY A 130 25.35 15.53 -18.44
C GLY A 130 26.44 14.63 -17.84
N ILE A 131 27.14 15.07 -16.79
CA ILE A 131 28.24 14.34 -16.14
C ILE A 131 27.76 13.40 -15.03
N PHE A 132 26.53 13.56 -14.58
CA PHE A 132 25.94 12.72 -13.53
C PHE A 132 25.12 11.59 -14.13
N GLU A 133 25.20 10.41 -13.53
CA GLU A 133 24.33 9.27 -13.84
C GLU A 133 22.95 9.50 -13.24
N TYR A 134 22.91 9.97 -12.00
CA TYR A 134 21.71 10.45 -11.31
C TYR A 134 22.03 11.61 -10.37
N VAL A 135 21.00 12.39 -10.08
CA VAL A 135 20.94 13.41 -9.03
C VAL A 135 19.62 13.24 -8.33
N GLU A 136 19.63 13.07 -7.02
CA GLU A 136 18.41 12.82 -6.24
C GLU A 136 18.47 13.50 -4.87
N PRO A 137 17.33 13.66 -4.18
CA PRO A 137 17.31 14.12 -2.80
C PRO A 137 18.10 13.17 -1.90
N HIS A 138 18.72 13.70 -0.85
CA HIS A 138 19.16 12.85 0.24
C HIS A 138 17.95 12.46 1.09
N TYR A 139 17.25 11.37 0.68
CA TYR A 139 16.09 10.87 1.40
C TYR A 139 16.45 10.43 2.81
N ILE A 140 15.53 10.66 3.76
CA ILE A 140 15.65 10.23 5.15
C ILE A 140 14.85 8.94 5.30
N PRO A 141 15.49 7.77 5.37
CA PRO A 141 14.78 6.52 5.65
C PRO A 141 14.13 6.58 7.04
N LYS A 142 12.87 6.18 7.12
CA LYS A 142 12.17 6.02 8.39
C LYS A 142 12.11 4.54 8.74
N ALA A 143 12.11 4.24 10.05
CA ALA A 143 11.77 2.90 10.49
C ALA A 143 10.32 2.62 10.07
N LEU A 144 10.07 1.49 9.42
CA LEU A 144 8.72 1.09 9.03
C LEU A 144 7.93 0.76 10.29
N TYR A 145 6.69 1.21 10.33
CA TYR A 145 5.77 0.81 11.37
C TYR A 145 5.48 -0.70 11.25
N THR A 146 5.53 -1.39 12.36
CA THR A 146 5.13 -2.79 12.48
C THR A 146 4.11 -2.87 13.62
N PRO A 147 2.89 -3.40 13.39
CA PRO A 147 1.92 -3.58 14.44
C PRO A 147 2.41 -4.64 15.45
N ASN A 148 1.85 -4.60 16.66
CA ASN A 148 2.24 -5.51 17.73
C ASN A 148 1.55 -6.89 17.69
N ASP A 149 0.71 -7.13 16.68
CA ASP A 149 0.01 -8.40 16.47
C ASP A 149 1.03 -9.52 16.19
N PRO A 150 0.99 -10.65 16.92
CA PRO A 150 2.05 -11.66 16.88
C PRO A 150 2.30 -12.27 15.50
N GLN A 151 1.28 -12.37 14.64
CA GLN A 151 1.38 -12.93 13.31
C GLN A 151 1.82 -11.90 12.25
N ALA A 152 1.78 -10.60 12.58
CA ALA A 152 2.11 -9.51 11.67
C ALA A 152 3.58 -9.07 11.75
N ASP A 153 4.41 -9.73 12.58
CA ASP A 153 5.83 -9.41 12.67
C ASP A 153 6.50 -9.45 11.29
N SER A 154 7.19 -8.36 10.95
CA SER A 154 7.78 -8.18 9.63
C SER A 154 8.97 -9.10 9.34
N VAL A 155 9.53 -9.78 10.34
CA VAL A 155 10.68 -10.68 10.22
C VAL A 155 10.25 -12.14 10.33
N SER A 156 9.47 -12.48 11.36
CA SER A 156 9.11 -13.85 11.74
C SER A 156 7.62 -14.16 11.61
N GLY A 157 6.77 -13.15 11.40
CA GLY A 157 5.32 -13.32 11.35
C GLY A 157 4.83 -14.13 10.16
N ALA A 158 3.71 -14.83 10.34
CA ALA A 158 3.11 -15.70 9.32
C ALA A 158 2.45 -14.91 8.17
N GLN A 159 2.11 -13.63 8.38
CA GLN A 159 1.44 -12.80 7.37
C GLN A 159 2.42 -12.26 6.30
N TYR A 160 3.10 -13.14 5.58
CA TYR A 160 4.05 -12.76 4.53
C TYR A 160 3.44 -11.85 3.44
N HIS A 161 2.13 -11.94 3.23
CA HIS A 161 1.41 -11.14 2.24
C HIS A 161 1.46 -9.64 2.56
N LEU A 162 1.53 -9.25 3.84
CA LEU A 162 1.68 -7.85 4.24
C LEU A 162 2.95 -7.20 3.65
N LYS A 163 4.05 -7.97 3.55
CA LYS A 163 5.26 -7.51 2.83
C LYS A 163 5.03 -7.39 1.33
N ASN A 164 4.35 -8.39 0.74
CA ASN A 164 4.11 -8.43 -0.71
C ASN A 164 3.27 -7.24 -1.18
N ILE A 165 2.26 -6.86 -0.41
CA ILE A 165 1.42 -5.68 -0.70
C ILE A 165 2.00 -4.37 -0.16
N ARG A 166 3.16 -4.40 0.51
CA ARG A 166 3.81 -3.25 1.16
C ARG A 166 2.92 -2.57 2.22
N ALA A 167 2.18 -3.37 2.99
CA ALA A 167 1.26 -2.86 4.00
C ALA A 167 1.98 -1.97 5.03
N TYR A 168 3.14 -2.38 5.53
CA TYR A 168 3.92 -1.61 6.50
C TYR A 168 4.26 -0.20 5.98
N GLN A 169 4.68 -0.07 4.72
CA GLN A 169 4.91 1.23 4.09
C GLN A 169 3.62 2.02 3.88
N GLY A 170 2.54 1.32 3.55
CA GLY A 170 1.21 1.93 3.44
C GLY A 170 0.72 2.49 4.77
N TRP A 171 0.92 1.77 5.86
CA TRP A 171 0.53 2.19 7.22
C TRP A 171 1.39 3.33 7.79
N ASP A 172 2.61 3.54 7.27
CA ASP A 172 3.38 4.75 7.54
C ASP A 172 2.75 6.02 6.94
N ILE A 173 1.94 5.85 5.88
CA ILE A 173 1.24 6.95 5.21
C ILE A 173 -0.17 7.10 5.78
N SER A 174 -0.91 5.97 5.90
CA SER A 174 -2.28 5.95 6.41
C SER A 174 -2.58 4.60 7.07
N LYS A 175 -3.16 4.65 8.26
CA LYS A 175 -3.68 3.49 9.00
C LYS A 175 -5.18 3.28 8.78
N GLY A 176 -5.74 3.83 7.71
CA GLY A 176 -7.18 3.83 7.49
C GLY A 176 -7.93 4.81 8.40
N ASP A 177 -9.25 4.73 8.34
CA ASP A 177 -10.16 5.60 9.10
C ASP A 177 -11.38 4.77 9.53
N THR A 178 -11.88 4.99 10.75
CA THR A 178 -13.09 4.33 11.28
C THR A 178 -14.37 4.69 10.52
N ASN A 179 -14.36 5.76 9.74
CA ASN A 179 -15.46 6.12 8.84
C ASN A 179 -15.42 5.36 7.50
N VAL A 180 -14.31 4.68 7.20
CA VAL A 180 -14.22 3.79 6.03
C VAL A 180 -14.74 2.41 6.42
N VAL A 181 -15.79 1.97 5.76
CA VAL A 181 -16.44 0.69 6.00
C VAL A 181 -16.18 -0.25 4.84
N ILE A 182 -15.75 -1.47 5.18
CA ILE A 182 -15.55 -2.57 4.25
C ILE A 182 -16.72 -3.53 4.42
N GLY A 183 -17.61 -3.61 3.44
CA GLY A 183 -18.66 -4.62 3.38
C GLY A 183 -18.07 -5.98 3.04
N ILE A 184 -18.27 -6.96 3.90
CA ILE A 184 -17.80 -8.34 3.70
C ILE A 184 -18.99 -9.18 3.24
N THR A 185 -19.14 -9.37 1.93
CA THR A 185 -20.18 -10.20 1.33
C THR A 185 -19.67 -11.64 1.24
N ASP A 186 -19.98 -12.47 2.22
CA ASP A 186 -19.39 -13.80 2.34
C ASP A 186 -20.29 -14.79 3.13
N THR A 187 -19.71 -15.87 3.63
CA THR A 187 -20.42 -16.96 4.34
C THR A 187 -20.76 -16.64 5.80
N GLY A 188 -20.54 -15.41 6.24
CA GLY A 188 -20.84 -14.92 7.58
C GLY A 188 -19.60 -14.52 8.38
N PHE A 189 -19.82 -14.11 9.64
CA PHE A 189 -18.85 -13.48 10.50
C PHE A 189 -18.83 -14.17 11.87
N ASP A 190 -17.69 -14.11 12.57
CA ASP A 190 -17.62 -14.62 13.95
C ASP A 190 -17.62 -13.45 14.95
N PHE A 191 -18.77 -13.21 15.56
CA PHE A 191 -18.94 -12.17 16.58
C PHE A 191 -18.36 -12.53 17.94
N THR A 192 -17.78 -13.73 18.10
CA THR A 192 -17.08 -14.15 19.33
C THR A 192 -15.57 -14.11 19.19
N HIS A 193 -15.06 -13.88 17.97
CA HIS A 193 -13.63 -13.85 17.71
C HIS A 193 -13.00 -12.57 18.24
N GLU A 194 -12.06 -12.70 19.18
CA GLU A 194 -11.40 -11.59 19.87
C GLU A 194 -10.69 -10.58 18.97
N ASP A 195 -10.26 -11.04 17.78
CA ASP A 195 -9.52 -10.24 16.81
C ASP A 195 -10.42 -9.59 15.74
N LEU A 196 -11.75 -9.77 15.83
CA LEU A 196 -12.71 -9.26 14.85
C LEU A 196 -13.79 -8.36 15.44
N VAL A 197 -14.27 -8.68 16.64
CA VAL A 197 -15.50 -8.11 17.22
C VAL A 197 -15.43 -6.58 17.36
N ASP A 198 -14.27 -6.02 17.66
CA ASP A 198 -14.09 -4.58 17.88
C ASP A 198 -14.11 -3.74 16.60
N ASN A 199 -13.96 -4.37 15.44
CA ASN A 199 -13.96 -3.68 14.16
C ASN A 199 -15.30 -3.73 13.40
N VAL A 200 -16.34 -4.29 14.01
CA VAL A 200 -17.69 -4.29 13.41
C VAL A 200 -18.24 -2.87 13.35
N LYS A 201 -18.80 -2.49 12.19
CA LYS A 201 -19.65 -1.30 12.06
C LYS A 201 -21.00 -1.59 12.69
N LEU A 202 -21.39 -0.80 13.67
CA LEU A 202 -22.71 -0.90 14.28
C LEU A 202 -23.66 0.13 13.70
N ASN A 203 -24.91 -0.28 13.44
CA ASN A 203 -26.03 0.59 13.05
C ASN A 203 -26.79 1.06 14.29
N TYR A 204 -26.39 2.19 14.87
CA TYR A 204 -27.03 2.76 16.05
C TYR A 204 -28.43 3.35 15.75
N LEU A 205 -28.83 3.46 14.48
CA LEU A 205 -30.15 3.96 14.10
C LEU A 205 -31.20 2.85 14.16
N ASP A 206 -30.76 1.58 14.12
CA ASP A 206 -31.63 0.42 14.19
C ASP A 206 -31.17 -0.55 15.29
N PRO A 207 -31.47 -0.23 16.58
CA PRO A 207 -31.11 -1.04 17.73
C PRO A 207 -31.98 -2.30 17.82
N LEU A 208 -31.50 -3.34 18.57
CA LEU A 208 -32.18 -4.62 18.72
C LEU A 208 -33.47 -4.50 19.58
N ASP A 209 -34.58 -4.11 18.96
CA ASP A 209 -35.88 -3.93 19.63
C ASP A 209 -37.09 -4.52 18.86
N ASN A 210 -36.82 -5.25 17.77
CA ASN A 210 -37.78 -5.85 16.81
C ASN A 210 -38.59 -4.83 16.02
N VAL A 211 -38.05 -3.63 15.81
CA VAL A 211 -38.63 -2.58 14.98
C VAL A 211 -37.56 -2.14 13.98
N ASP A 212 -37.94 -1.96 12.72
CA ASP A 212 -37.09 -1.30 11.71
C ASP A 212 -37.16 0.21 11.98
N ASN A 213 -36.18 0.71 12.76
CA ASN A 213 -36.19 2.07 13.25
C ASN A 213 -35.72 3.10 12.24
N ASP A 214 -34.89 2.71 11.28
CA ASP A 214 -34.40 3.58 10.21
C ASP A 214 -35.18 3.43 8.88
N ASN A 215 -36.14 2.48 8.86
CA ASN A 215 -37.05 2.24 7.73
C ASN A 215 -36.32 1.83 6.45
N ASP A 216 -35.26 1.08 6.55
CA ASP A 216 -34.49 0.56 5.43
C ASP A 216 -34.98 -0.83 4.92
N GLY A 217 -35.91 -1.44 5.64
CA GLY A 217 -36.52 -2.73 5.34
C GLY A 217 -35.83 -3.94 5.99
N TYR A 218 -34.87 -3.71 6.89
CA TYR A 218 -34.08 -4.75 7.57
C TYR A 218 -34.18 -4.59 9.08
N VAL A 219 -35.12 -5.26 9.74
CA VAL A 219 -35.40 -5.14 11.16
C VAL A 219 -34.20 -5.53 12.03
N ASP A 220 -33.74 -4.63 12.90
CA ASP A 220 -32.62 -4.85 13.83
C ASP A 220 -31.28 -5.17 13.13
N ASN A 221 -30.97 -4.57 12.00
CA ASN A 221 -29.69 -4.81 11.28
C ASN A 221 -28.47 -4.18 11.98
N TYR A 222 -28.50 -4.15 13.29
CA TYR A 222 -27.55 -3.45 14.17
C TYR A 222 -26.07 -3.79 13.92
N LYS A 223 -25.73 -5.03 13.58
CA LYS A 223 -24.36 -5.51 13.36
C LYS A 223 -24.13 -6.17 12.00
N GLY A 224 -24.97 -5.85 11.01
CA GLY A 224 -24.99 -6.44 9.70
C GLY A 224 -26.25 -7.29 9.47
N TRP A 225 -26.30 -8.04 8.38
CA TRP A 225 -27.49 -8.75 7.94
C TRP A 225 -27.20 -10.10 7.30
N ASP A 226 -28.04 -11.09 7.55
CA ASP A 226 -28.04 -12.39 6.85
C ASP A 226 -29.08 -12.36 5.71
N LEU A 227 -28.62 -12.16 4.49
CA LEU A 227 -29.44 -12.21 3.30
C LEU A 227 -29.86 -13.66 2.93
N GLY A 228 -29.06 -14.64 3.32
CA GLY A 228 -29.38 -16.05 3.05
C GLY A 228 -30.56 -16.56 3.81
N MET A 229 -30.70 -16.12 5.07
CA MET A 229 -31.80 -16.49 5.96
C MET A 229 -32.82 -15.37 6.19
N MET A 230 -32.53 -14.15 5.70
CA MET A 230 -33.36 -12.96 5.84
C MET A 230 -33.59 -12.58 7.30
N ASP A 231 -32.49 -12.53 8.08
CA ASP A 231 -32.53 -12.16 9.50
C ASP A 231 -31.31 -11.29 9.91
N ASN A 232 -31.33 -10.80 11.15
CA ASN A 232 -30.31 -9.91 11.72
C ASN A 232 -29.12 -10.65 12.31
N ASN A 233 -28.89 -11.91 11.98
CA ASN A 233 -27.80 -12.71 12.54
C ASN A 233 -26.81 -13.21 11.49
N PRO A 234 -25.92 -12.37 10.96
CA PRO A 234 -24.93 -12.79 9.98
C PRO A 234 -23.77 -13.61 10.56
N GLN A 235 -24.04 -14.37 11.63
CA GLN A 235 -23.08 -15.33 12.20
C GLN A 235 -22.76 -16.42 11.17
N PHE A 236 -21.49 -16.78 11.04
CA PHE A 236 -21.09 -17.89 10.17
C PHE A 236 -21.70 -19.22 10.64
N SER A 237 -21.94 -20.12 9.70
CA SER A 237 -22.27 -21.51 10.01
C SER A 237 -20.98 -22.35 10.04
N ASN A 238 -21.00 -23.45 10.82
CA ASN A 238 -19.86 -24.38 10.88
C ASN A 238 -19.60 -25.07 9.52
N ALA A 239 -20.53 -25.00 8.57
CA ALA A 239 -20.35 -25.53 7.23
C ALA A 239 -19.32 -24.74 6.40
N SER A 240 -19.18 -23.43 6.64
CA SER A 240 -18.22 -22.60 5.91
C SER A 240 -17.73 -21.41 6.73
N PRO A 241 -16.52 -21.48 7.32
CA PRO A 241 -15.89 -20.36 8.03
C PRO A 241 -15.17 -19.38 7.09
N HIS A 242 -15.36 -19.45 5.78
CA HIS A 242 -14.60 -18.66 4.80
C HIS A 242 -14.72 -17.15 5.05
N GLY A 243 -15.92 -16.65 5.34
CA GLY A 243 -16.14 -15.24 5.64
C GLY A 243 -15.39 -14.74 6.87
N VAL A 244 -15.14 -15.61 7.86
CA VAL A 244 -14.33 -15.27 9.06
C VAL A 244 -12.87 -14.99 8.63
N PHE A 245 -12.28 -15.86 7.80
CA PHE A 245 -10.91 -15.66 7.31
C PHE A 245 -10.78 -14.42 6.43
N VAL A 246 -11.76 -14.20 5.57
CA VAL A 246 -11.82 -13.01 4.71
C VAL A 246 -11.91 -11.73 5.55
N SER A 247 -12.77 -11.73 6.57
CA SER A 247 -12.91 -10.63 7.53
C SER A 247 -11.59 -10.33 8.24
N GLY A 248 -10.87 -11.37 8.68
CA GLY A 248 -9.57 -11.24 9.31
C GLY A 248 -8.53 -10.59 8.39
N CYS A 249 -8.43 -11.04 7.15
CA CYS A 249 -7.51 -10.44 6.17
C CYS A 249 -7.85 -8.98 5.85
N ALA A 250 -9.14 -8.63 5.80
CA ALA A 250 -9.59 -7.28 5.48
C ALA A 250 -9.44 -6.32 6.66
N GLY A 251 -9.84 -6.74 7.86
CA GLY A 251 -9.97 -5.82 8.99
C GLY A 251 -9.94 -6.48 10.37
N ALA A 252 -9.08 -7.48 10.60
CA ALA A 252 -8.76 -7.88 11.96
C ALA A 252 -8.32 -6.67 12.78
N THR A 253 -8.63 -6.67 14.07
CA THR A 253 -8.25 -5.59 14.98
C THR A 253 -6.74 -5.52 15.03
N THR A 254 -6.16 -4.47 14.50
CA THR A 254 -4.72 -4.34 14.36
C THR A 254 -4.14 -3.52 15.50
N ASP A 255 -2.94 -3.89 15.98
CA ASP A 255 -2.25 -3.24 17.10
C ASP A 255 -2.92 -3.52 18.45
N ASN A 256 -3.40 -4.76 18.63
CA ASN A 256 -4.12 -5.23 19.82
C ASN A 256 -3.41 -6.36 20.59
N ASP A 257 -2.15 -6.67 20.26
CA ASP A 257 -1.33 -7.74 20.85
C ASP A 257 -1.89 -9.17 20.60
N THR A 258 -2.82 -9.31 19.64
CA THR A 258 -3.55 -10.56 19.40
C THR A 258 -3.53 -10.91 17.91
N GLY A 259 -3.44 -12.20 17.58
CA GLY A 259 -3.72 -12.77 16.26
C GLY A 259 -2.96 -12.13 15.10
N ILE A 260 -3.70 -11.50 14.20
CA ILE A 260 -3.25 -10.99 12.89
C ILE A 260 -3.56 -9.50 12.71
N ALA A 261 -2.84 -8.84 11.80
CA ALA A 261 -3.19 -7.49 11.37
C ALA A 261 -4.10 -7.51 10.14
N GLY A 262 -5.22 -6.81 10.19
CA GLY A 262 -6.08 -6.58 9.03
C GLY A 262 -5.48 -5.52 8.09
N SER A 263 -5.57 -5.72 6.77
CA SER A 263 -5.02 -4.78 5.79
C SER A 263 -5.63 -3.37 5.88
N GLY A 264 -6.91 -3.27 6.24
CA GLY A 264 -7.64 -2.02 6.44
C GLY A 264 -7.32 -1.30 7.74
N PHE A 265 -6.56 -1.94 8.65
CA PHE A 265 -6.13 -1.43 9.95
C PHE A 265 -7.31 -0.87 10.79
N LYS A 266 -7.60 0.46 10.70
CA LYS A 266 -8.68 1.14 11.45
C LYS A 266 -10.04 1.11 10.74
N CYS A 267 -10.13 0.57 9.53
CA CYS A 267 -11.40 0.48 8.83
C CYS A 267 -12.37 -0.44 9.57
N LYS A 268 -13.67 -0.14 9.49
CA LYS A 268 -14.71 -0.96 10.07
C LYS A 268 -15.22 -2.00 9.08
N LEU A 269 -15.72 -3.11 9.58
CA LEU A 269 -16.31 -4.19 8.81
C LEU A 269 -17.84 -4.17 8.96
N LEU A 270 -18.57 -4.25 7.83
CA LEU A 270 -19.99 -4.55 7.82
C LEU A 270 -20.17 -6.01 7.40
N PRO A 271 -20.53 -6.92 8.33
CA PRO A 271 -20.82 -8.31 8.00
C PRO A 271 -22.10 -8.46 7.19
N ILE A 272 -22.02 -9.13 6.03
CA ILE A 272 -23.14 -9.39 5.13
C ILE A 272 -23.08 -10.86 4.75
N LYS A 273 -23.86 -11.69 5.42
CA LYS A 273 -23.93 -13.12 5.09
C LYS A 273 -24.81 -13.31 3.86
N ILE A 274 -24.22 -13.87 2.81
CA ILE A 274 -24.88 -14.12 1.51
C ILE A 274 -25.09 -15.60 1.25
N SER A 275 -24.76 -16.47 2.21
CA SER A 275 -24.90 -17.91 2.11
C SER A 275 -26.13 -18.41 2.84
N ASP A 276 -26.67 -19.52 2.36
CA ASP A 276 -27.59 -20.36 3.14
C ASP A 276 -26.85 -21.12 4.25
N ASP A 277 -27.57 -21.91 5.05
CA ASP A 277 -26.98 -22.68 6.14
C ASP A 277 -26.06 -23.83 5.67
N ASN A 278 -26.11 -24.21 4.40
CA ASN A 278 -25.23 -25.19 3.79
C ASN A 278 -23.95 -24.57 3.24
N GLY A 279 -23.84 -23.23 3.27
CA GLY A 279 -22.69 -22.48 2.78
C GLY A 279 -22.76 -22.15 1.26
N PHE A 280 -23.90 -22.34 0.59
CA PHE A 280 -24.06 -21.94 -0.79
C PHE A 280 -24.36 -20.43 -0.87
N LEU A 281 -23.62 -19.71 -1.72
CA LEU A 281 -23.74 -18.25 -1.87
C LEU A 281 -24.96 -17.89 -2.77
N THR A 282 -26.14 -17.95 -2.21
CA THR A 282 -27.40 -17.76 -2.93
C THR A 282 -27.76 -16.30 -3.16
N MET A 283 -27.21 -15.38 -2.36
CA MET A 283 -27.54 -13.93 -2.34
C MET A 283 -26.33 -13.04 -2.64
N ALA A 284 -25.45 -13.49 -3.55
CA ALA A 284 -24.17 -12.86 -3.81
C ALA A 284 -24.29 -11.42 -4.34
N TYR A 285 -25.17 -11.19 -5.28
CA TYR A 285 -25.37 -9.86 -5.88
C TYR A 285 -26.20 -8.94 -5.00
N GLU A 286 -27.15 -9.48 -4.27
CA GLU A 286 -27.93 -8.77 -3.26
C GLU A 286 -27.04 -8.24 -2.14
N GLY A 287 -25.98 -9.00 -1.78
CA GLY A 287 -24.97 -8.56 -0.82
C GLY A 287 -24.22 -7.31 -1.27
N ILE A 288 -23.92 -7.18 -2.57
CA ILE A 288 -23.27 -5.97 -3.13
C ILE A 288 -24.21 -4.77 -3.00
N VAL A 289 -25.49 -4.95 -3.32
CA VAL A 289 -26.51 -3.89 -3.21
C VAL A 289 -26.64 -3.46 -1.75
N TYR A 290 -26.83 -4.42 -0.84
CA TYR A 290 -26.91 -4.14 0.60
C TYR A 290 -25.70 -3.33 1.09
N ALA A 291 -24.48 -3.74 0.74
CA ALA A 291 -23.28 -3.03 1.15
C ALA A 291 -23.24 -1.59 0.63
N ALA A 292 -23.63 -1.36 -0.62
CA ALA A 292 -23.66 -0.03 -1.23
C ALA A 292 -24.69 0.87 -0.54
N ASP A 293 -25.91 0.38 -0.32
CA ASP A 293 -27.02 1.10 0.30
C ASP A 293 -26.72 1.45 1.78
N HIS A 294 -25.94 0.60 2.48
CA HIS A 294 -25.54 0.82 3.87
C HIS A 294 -24.20 1.56 4.01
N GLY A 295 -23.76 2.23 2.95
CA GLY A 295 -22.68 3.20 2.97
C GLY A 295 -21.27 2.61 3.09
N CYS A 296 -21.05 1.40 2.64
CA CYS A 296 -19.71 0.84 2.49
C CYS A 296 -18.94 1.59 1.39
N GLN A 297 -17.70 2.01 1.67
CA GLN A 297 -16.81 2.61 0.68
C GLN A 297 -16.04 1.55 -0.09
N ILE A 298 -15.95 0.35 0.46
CA ILE A 298 -15.26 -0.81 -0.13
C ILE A 298 -16.19 -2.00 0.04
N ILE A 299 -16.33 -2.82 -0.99
CA ILE A 299 -17.09 -4.08 -0.95
C ILE A 299 -16.13 -5.21 -1.31
N ASN A 300 -15.94 -6.15 -0.39
CA ASN A 300 -15.14 -7.35 -0.64
C ASN A 300 -16.03 -8.49 -1.12
N CYS A 301 -15.70 -9.02 -2.30
CA CYS A 301 -16.36 -10.15 -2.95
C CYS A 301 -15.34 -11.26 -3.15
N SER A 302 -15.10 -12.10 -2.13
CA SER A 302 -14.14 -13.21 -2.20
C SER A 302 -14.77 -14.48 -2.81
N TRP A 303 -15.58 -14.29 -3.83
CA TRP A 303 -16.29 -15.33 -4.56
C TRP A 303 -16.35 -15.01 -6.05
N GLY A 304 -16.74 -15.97 -6.87
CA GLY A 304 -16.83 -15.77 -8.31
C GLY A 304 -17.30 -17.01 -9.05
N GLY A 305 -17.50 -16.86 -10.37
CA GLY A 305 -17.95 -17.93 -11.27
C GLY A 305 -17.31 -17.80 -12.64
N THR A 306 -17.51 -18.82 -13.49
CA THR A 306 -16.88 -18.91 -14.83
C THR A 306 -17.67 -18.17 -15.93
N GLY A 307 -18.85 -17.62 -15.63
CA GLY A 307 -19.74 -16.97 -16.61
C GLY A 307 -19.75 -15.45 -16.45
N GLY A 308 -19.66 -14.72 -17.57
CA GLY A 308 -19.99 -13.30 -17.60
C GLY A 308 -21.49 -13.09 -17.44
N SER A 309 -21.91 -12.11 -16.64
CA SER A 309 -23.32 -11.80 -16.39
C SER A 309 -23.60 -10.31 -16.60
N GLN A 310 -24.53 -9.97 -17.49
CA GLN A 310 -24.99 -8.59 -17.61
C GLN A 310 -25.73 -8.11 -16.36
N PHE A 311 -26.43 -9.02 -15.68
CA PHE A 311 -27.04 -8.74 -14.38
C PHE A 311 -25.96 -8.37 -13.36
N GLY A 312 -24.91 -9.19 -13.23
CA GLY A 312 -23.81 -8.90 -12.32
C GLY A 312 -23.11 -7.58 -12.64
N GLN A 313 -22.89 -7.27 -13.93
CA GLN A 313 -22.33 -5.98 -14.33
C GLN A 313 -23.22 -4.80 -13.90
N SER A 314 -24.55 -4.93 -14.08
CA SER A 314 -25.48 -3.88 -13.65
C SER A 314 -25.45 -3.64 -12.14
N ILE A 315 -25.25 -4.68 -11.33
CA ILE A 315 -25.11 -4.56 -9.87
C ILE A 315 -23.80 -3.86 -9.48
N VAL A 316 -22.70 -4.21 -10.15
CA VAL A 316 -21.41 -3.54 -9.92
C VAL A 316 -21.47 -2.06 -10.33
N ASP A 317 -22.13 -1.77 -11.46
CA ASP A 317 -22.35 -0.39 -11.92
C ASP A 317 -23.22 0.39 -10.92
N TYR A 318 -24.27 -0.23 -10.39
CA TYR A 318 -25.10 0.35 -9.33
C TYR A 318 -24.26 0.72 -8.11
N ALA A 319 -23.49 -0.22 -7.56
CA ALA A 319 -22.66 0.03 -6.40
C ALA A 319 -21.54 1.08 -6.64
N THR A 320 -21.15 1.27 -7.91
CA THR A 320 -20.08 2.22 -8.28
C THR A 320 -20.60 3.64 -8.48
N PHE A 321 -21.82 3.79 -9.01
CA PHE A 321 -22.32 5.09 -9.47
C PHE A 321 -23.43 5.69 -8.59
N ASN A 322 -23.97 4.96 -7.65
CA ASN A 322 -24.96 5.44 -6.68
C ASN A 322 -24.37 5.55 -5.28
#